data_03fe7553a3d8d195fec2992f688e7c7b
#
_entry.id   03fe7553a3d8d195fec2992f688e7c7b
#
_cell.length_a   1.000
_cell.length_b   1.000
_cell.length_c   1.000
_cell.angle_alpha   90.00
_cell.angle_beta   90.00
_cell.angle_gamma   90.00
#
_symmetry.space_group_name_H-M   'P 1'
#
loop_
_entity.id
_entity.type
_entity.pdbx_description
1 polymer ?
#
loop_
_entity_poly.entity_id
_entity_poly.type
_entity_poly.pdbx_seq_one_letter_code
_entity_poly.pdbx_strand_id
1 'polypeptide(L)'
;MDIAPGGNPVRRSGDQMNRNVVIIGAGIVGLVLAKELASRDIEVTVYDGKKEVGEGACKASGVVSVGGIEGTGMEYKDAIMNELRGAVISAGRRKLEVKSDSVKAYVFDRERLSRMFYRQAVDKGAEVVLGARMGREEIRKLEDPVIVGADGAVSTVASAFGFPGINEYALTYKKEYREAKVDDKEVVGVYFDRSAKRFFGWTIPYSDSVVEAGIGISGNGRRDSSTAFRKFISSGQAKEVEGGKAHGRGFASLIPLRTRSITALGNVILVGDAAGQVKSSTGGGIVFGALCAKVAADAIERHMRNGNSLAAYEAMWRKRYGRELAIHRAVHNTYSLLGEGGMEGFLRMGSALGLGGFLSRHGDMDHPSLMLKRLFSR
;
A
#
# COMPACT_ATOMS: atom_id res chain seq x y z
N MET A 1 -14.53 11.20 -68.10
CA MET A 1 -15.57 12.23 -68.07
C MET A 1 -16.57 11.70 -67.05
N ASP A 2 -16.74 12.23 -65.96
CA ASP A 2 -16.73 13.42 -65.25
C ASP A 2 -16.32 13.20 -63.78
N ILE A 3 -15.47 14.06 -63.32
CA ILE A 3 -15.04 14.15 -61.93
C ILE A 3 -16.11 14.96 -61.23
N ALA A 4 -16.65 14.49 -60.14
CA ALA A 4 -17.44 15.29 -59.20
C ALA A 4 -16.73 15.39 -57.83
N PRO A 5 -16.68 16.59 -57.21
CA PRO A 5 -15.73 16.91 -56.20
C PRO A 5 -16.22 16.71 -54.78
N GLY A 6 -15.27 16.47 -53.88
CA GLY A 6 -15.22 17.00 -52.54
C GLY A 6 -16.44 16.75 -51.62
N GLY A 7 -16.46 15.59 -50.96
CA GLY A 7 -17.18 15.45 -49.71
C GLY A 7 -16.22 15.72 -48.52
N ASN A 8 -16.29 16.91 -47.92
CA ASN A 8 -15.71 17.17 -46.60
C ASN A 8 -16.30 16.17 -45.61
N PRO A 9 -15.48 15.55 -44.74
CA PRO A 9 -16.01 14.77 -43.64
C PRO A 9 -16.79 15.73 -42.72
N VAL A 10 -18.09 15.52 -42.65
CA VAL A 10 -18.97 16.20 -41.70
C VAL A 10 -18.41 15.96 -40.30
N ARG A 11 -17.84 16.97 -39.69
CA ARG A 11 -17.61 17.04 -38.25
C ARG A 11 -18.96 16.81 -37.59
N ARG A 12 -19.15 15.65 -36.97
CA ARG A 12 -20.23 15.44 -36.03
C ARG A 12 -19.97 16.36 -34.83
N SER A 13 -20.58 17.48 -34.81
CA SER A 13 -20.72 18.38 -33.66
C SER A 13 -21.64 17.69 -32.66
N GLY A 14 -21.11 17.22 -31.60
CA GLY A 14 -21.79 16.68 -30.42
C GLY A 14 -20.73 16.33 -29.42
N ASP A 15 -20.69 17.01 -28.29
CA ASP A 15 -19.79 16.81 -27.15
C ASP A 15 -19.55 15.32 -26.83
N GLN A 16 -18.65 14.66 -27.54
CA GLN A 16 -18.02 13.46 -27.03
C GLN A 16 -16.92 13.92 -26.07
N MET A 17 -17.29 14.13 -24.80
CA MET A 17 -16.30 14.15 -23.73
C MET A 17 -15.40 12.92 -23.96
N ASN A 18 -14.11 13.17 -24.10
CA ASN A 18 -13.11 12.13 -24.30
C ASN A 18 -13.22 11.12 -23.12
N ARG A 19 -13.73 9.91 -23.41
CA ARG A 19 -14.08 8.90 -22.41
C ARG A 19 -12.88 8.03 -22.00
N ASN A 20 -11.67 8.53 -22.20
CA ASN A 20 -10.44 7.80 -21.92
C ASN A 20 -9.88 8.20 -20.54
N VAL A 21 -9.48 7.18 -19.77
CA VAL A 21 -8.77 7.34 -18.51
C VAL A 21 -7.35 6.83 -18.66
N VAL A 22 -6.37 7.66 -18.30
CA VAL A 22 -4.96 7.28 -18.28
C VAL A 22 -4.49 7.08 -16.85
N ILE A 23 -4.03 5.88 -16.53
CA ILE A 23 -3.45 5.54 -15.23
C ILE A 23 -1.93 5.43 -15.38
N ILE A 24 -1.19 6.16 -14.56
CA ILE A 24 0.27 6.05 -14.49
C ILE A 24 0.62 5.17 -13.30
N GLY A 25 1.13 3.96 -13.59
CA GLY A 25 1.54 2.95 -12.62
C GLY A 25 0.67 1.69 -12.62
N ALA A 26 1.22 0.56 -13.10
CA ALA A 26 0.63 -0.79 -13.04
C ALA A 26 1.03 -1.52 -11.73
N GLY A 27 1.02 -0.81 -10.60
CA GLY A 27 1.07 -1.41 -9.27
C GLY A 27 -0.29 -1.99 -8.88
N ILE A 28 -0.37 -2.67 -7.72
CA ILE A 28 -1.61 -3.28 -7.21
C ILE A 28 -2.79 -2.28 -7.26
N VAL A 29 -2.59 -1.06 -6.82
CA VAL A 29 -3.66 -0.04 -6.74
C VAL A 29 -4.12 0.40 -8.13
N GLY A 30 -3.18 0.65 -9.05
CA GLY A 30 -3.49 1.00 -10.44
C GLY A 30 -4.23 -0.11 -11.18
N LEU A 31 -3.87 -1.37 -10.95
CA LEU A 31 -4.53 -2.54 -11.55
C LEU A 31 -5.94 -2.77 -10.99
N VAL A 32 -6.15 -2.54 -9.68
CA VAL A 32 -7.50 -2.54 -9.09
C VAL A 32 -8.37 -1.47 -9.74
N LEU A 33 -7.86 -0.25 -9.86
CA LEU A 33 -8.60 0.84 -10.51
C LEU A 33 -8.90 0.53 -11.97
N ALA A 34 -7.92 0.02 -12.71
CA ALA A 34 -8.09 -0.34 -14.13
C ALA A 34 -9.19 -1.38 -14.33
N LYS A 35 -9.20 -2.45 -13.50
CA LYS A 35 -10.28 -3.45 -13.51
C LYS A 35 -11.64 -2.83 -13.20
N GLU A 36 -11.73 -1.98 -12.17
CA GLU A 36 -12.98 -1.34 -11.76
C GLU A 36 -13.56 -0.44 -12.87
N LEU A 37 -12.70 0.32 -13.58
CA LEU A 37 -13.11 1.18 -14.68
C LEU A 37 -13.53 0.37 -15.90
N ALA A 38 -12.71 -0.59 -16.34
CA ALA A 38 -13.00 -1.46 -17.47
C ALA A 38 -14.30 -2.26 -17.24
N SER A 39 -14.55 -2.72 -16.00
CA SER A 39 -15.82 -3.39 -15.65
C SER A 39 -17.06 -2.51 -15.72
N ARG A 40 -16.91 -1.20 -15.93
CA ARG A 40 -17.97 -0.18 -16.09
C ARG A 40 -18.03 0.37 -17.51
N ASP A 41 -17.41 -0.33 -18.47
CA ASP A 41 -17.30 0.09 -19.87
C ASP A 41 -16.64 1.46 -20.05
N ILE A 42 -15.67 1.79 -19.15
CA ILE A 42 -14.84 2.99 -19.26
C ILE A 42 -13.51 2.59 -19.88
N GLU A 43 -13.17 3.22 -20.99
CA GLU A 43 -11.91 3.00 -21.68
C GLU A 43 -10.75 3.47 -20.79
N VAL A 44 -9.79 2.56 -20.50
CA VAL A 44 -8.67 2.81 -19.60
C VAL A 44 -7.38 2.25 -20.15
N THR A 45 -6.35 3.11 -20.19
CA THR A 45 -4.98 2.72 -20.53
C THR A 45 -4.07 2.95 -19.33
N VAL A 46 -3.29 1.93 -18.96
CA VAL A 46 -2.33 1.96 -17.85
C VAL A 46 -0.91 1.97 -18.40
N TYR A 47 -0.11 2.96 -18.03
CA TYR A 47 1.32 3.02 -18.41
C TYR A 47 2.21 2.67 -17.21
N ASP A 48 3.19 1.79 -17.40
CA ASP A 48 4.23 1.51 -16.39
C ASP A 48 5.61 1.42 -17.03
N GLY A 49 6.61 2.00 -16.38
CA GLY A 49 8.00 1.95 -16.82
C GLY A 49 8.69 0.59 -16.64
N LYS A 50 8.07 -0.35 -15.94
CA LYS A 50 8.57 -1.72 -15.80
C LYS A 50 8.33 -2.52 -17.07
N LYS A 51 9.25 -3.40 -17.40
CA LYS A 51 9.15 -4.25 -18.59
C LYS A 51 8.21 -5.43 -18.39
N GLU A 52 8.07 -5.89 -17.13
CA GLU A 52 7.25 -7.02 -16.75
C GLU A 52 6.37 -6.70 -15.54
N VAL A 53 5.19 -7.30 -15.50
CA VAL A 53 4.28 -7.18 -14.36
C VAL A 53 4.87 -7.89 -13.14
N GLY A 54 4.84 -7.20 -12.01
CA GLY A 54 5.43 -7.72 -10.78
C GLY A 54 6.92 -7.41 -10.64
N GLU A 55 7.60 -6.90 -11.66
CA GLU A 55 9.00 -6.50 -11.56
C GLU A 55 9.21 -5.57 -10.36
N GLY A 56 10.06 -6.02 -9.43
CA GLY A 56 10.35 -5.30 -8.20
C GLY A 56 9.19 -5.22 -7.20
N ALA A 57 8.11 -5.96 -7.37
CA ALA A 57 7.04 -6.07 -6.38
C ALA A 57 7.52 -6.70 -5.07
N CYS A 58 8.53 -7.56 -5.13
CA CYS A 58 9.21 -8.14 -3.96
C CYS A 58 9.88 -7.10 -3.05
N LYS A 59 10.03 -5.83 -3.47
CA LYS A 59 10.55 -4.75 -2.60
C LYS A 59 9.63 -4.43 -1.43
N ALA A 60 8.33 -4.67 -1.55
CA ALA A 60 7.36 -4.51 -0.47
C ALA A 60 7.09 -5.85 0.22
N SER A 61 6.86 -5.83 1.53
CA SER A 61 6.41 -7.01 2.26
C SER A 61 5.01 -7.44 1.83
N GLY A 62 4.74 -8.74 1.91
CA GLY A 62 3.53 -9.35 1.37
C GLY A 62 2.37 -9.48 2.33
N VAL A 63 2.43 -8.95 3.55
CA VAL A 63 1.37 -9.14 4.56
C VAL A 63 0.17 -8.23 4.27
N VAL A 64 -0.99 -8.86 4.10
CA VAL A 64 -2.28 -8.16 3.91
C VAL A 64 -3.35 -8.86 4.75
N SER A 65 -4.19 -8.09 5.45
CA SER A 65 -5.33 -8.62 6.21
C SER A 65 -6.32 -9.35 5.33
N VAL A 66 -6.99 -10.35 5.87
CA VAL A 66 -8.04 -11.13 5.16
C VAL A 66 -9.12 -10.20 4.63
N GLY A 67 -9.77 -9.43 5.50
CA GLY A 67 -10.83 -8.50 5.08
C GLY A 67 -10.34 -7.43 4.10
N GLY A 68 -9.08 -7.00 4.24
CA GLY A 68 -8.48 -6.01 3.34
C GLY A 68 -8.28 -6.54 1.92
N ILE A 69 -7.78 -7.77 1.75
CA ILE A 69 -7.59 -8.34 0.41
C ILE A 69 -8.95 -8.70 -0.23
N GLU A 70 -9.89 -9.22 0.54
CA GLU A 70 -11.27 -9.48 0.08
C GLU A 70 -11.94 -8.18 -0.38
N GLY A 71 -11.75 -7.09 0.35
CA GLY A 71 -12.24 -5.75 0.01
C GLY A 71 -11.75 -5.22 -1.34
N THR A 72 -10.66 -5.76 -1.88
CA THR A 72 -10.18 -5.39 -3.23
C THR A 72 -11.13 -5.87 -4.34
N GLY A 73 -11.87 -6.96 -4.11
CA GLY A 73 -12.69 -7.62 -5.13
C GLY A 73 -11.88 -8.29 -6.24
N MET A 74 -10.61 -8.59 -5.96
CA MET A 74 -9.69 -9.29 -6.87
C MET A 74 -9.53 -10.74 -6.43
N GLU A 75 -9.31 -11.64 -7.38
CA GLU A 75 -8.88 -13.01 -7.10
C GLU A 75 -7.41 -12.99 -6.63
N TYR A 76 -7.11 -13.71 -5.55
CA TYR A 76 -5.80 -13.62 -4.89
C TYR A 76 -5.28 -14.94 -4.32
N LYS A 77 -6.13 -15.96 -4.18
CA LYS A 77 -5.80 -17.17 -3.39
C LYS A 77 -4.52 -17.86 -3.82
N ASP A 78 -4.29 -17.97 -5.12
CA ASP A 78 -3.11 -18.65 -5.66
C ASP A 78 -1.78 -17.94 -5.34
N ALA A 79 -1.81 -16.70 -4.88
CA ALA A 79 -0.61 -15.97 -4.47
C ALA A 79 -0.32 -16.07 -2.98
N ILE A 80 -1.12 -16.79 -2.20
CA ILE A 80 -0.90 -16.98 -0.76
C ILE A 80 0.29 -17.92 -0.56
N MET A 81 1.26 -17.48 0.24
CA MET A 81 2.41 -18.26 0.67
C MET A 81 2.23 -18.81 2.08
N ASN A 82 1.64 -18.00 2.98
CA ASN A 82 1.45 -18.36 4.37
C ASN A 82 0.23 -17.66 4.97
N GLU A 83 -0.32 -18.24 6.03
CA GLU A 83 -1.44 -17.71 6.82
C GLU A 83 -0.96 -17.23 8.18
N LEU A 84 -1.43 -16.06 8.60
CA LEU A 84 -1.03 -15.45 9.86
C LEU A 84 -2.23 -15.32 10.79
N ARG A 85 -2.03 -15.76 12.04
CA ARG A 85 -3.03 -15.71 13.11
C ARG A 85 -2.67 -14.72 14.20
N GLY A 86 -1.43 -14.24 14.22
CA GLY A 86 -0.98 -13.40 15.31
C GLY A 86 0.29 -12.61 15.05
N ALA A 87 0.69 -11.91 16.11
CA ALA A 87 1.93 -11.13 16.17
C ALA A 87 2.56 -11.19 17.57
N VAL A 88 3.87 -11.19 17.63
CA VAL A 88 4.63 -10.89 18.86
C VAL A 88 5.20 -9.49 18.75
N ILE A 89 4.76 -8.60 19.61
CA ILE A 89 5.24 -7.22 19.69
C ILE A 89 6.31 -7.15 20.78
N SER A 90 7.52 -6.73 20.42
CA SER A 90 8.68 -6.71 21.31
C SER A 90 9.25 -5.30 21.46
N ALA A 91 9.66 -4.93 22.67
CA ALA A 91 10.43 -3.74 22.98
C ALA A 91 11.33 -4.01 24.19
N GLY A 92 12.64 -3.81 24.03
CA GLY A 92 13.61 -4.17 25.06
C GLY A 92 13.49 -5.64 25.47
N ARG A 93 13.20 -5.88 26.77
CA ARG A 93 13.01 -7.22 27.33
C ARG A 93 11.55 -7.68 27.36
N ARG A 94 10.60 -6.86 26.91
CA ARG A 94 9.16 -7.13 27.01
C ARG A 94 8.62 -7.61 25.69
N LYS A 95 7.68 -8.55 25.80
CA LYS A 95 6.91 -9.09 24.67
C LYS A 95 5.44 -9.05 25.00
N LEU A 96 4.61 -8.77 24.02
CA LEU A 96 3.15 -8.90 24.04
C LEU A 96 2.76 -9.80 22.88
N GLU A 97 2.20 -10.94 23.20
CA GLU A 97 1.64 -11.86 22.21
C GLU A 97 0.19 -11.53 21.94
N VAL A 98 -0.15 -11.52 20.65
CA VAL A 98 -1.52 -11.34 20.13
C VAL A 98 -1.75 -12.50 19.18
N LYS A 99 -2.56 -13.49 19.55
CA LYS A 99 -2.86 -14.67 18.73
C LYS A 99 -4.37 -14.92 18.71
N SER A 100 -4.89 -15.25 17.54
CA SER A 100 -6.31 -15.51 17.27
C SER A 100 -6.49 -16.93 16.76
N ASP A 101 -7.65 -17.53 17.01
CA ASP A 101 -8.03 -18.84 16.45
C ASP A 101 -8.32 -18.78 14.94
N SER A 102 -8.64 -17.59 14.41
CA SER A 102 -8.87 -17.38 12.98
C SER A 102 -7.69 -16.71 12.29
N VAL A 103 -7.51 -16.99 11.00
CA VAL A 103 -6.55 -16.31 10.14
C VAL A 103 -6.89 -14.81 10.07
N LYS A 104 -5.90 -13.96 10.32
CA LYS A 104 -6.04 -12.49 10.33
C LYS A 104 -5.40 -11.82 9.12
N ALA A 105 -4.37 -12.44 8.57
CA ALA A 105 -3.69 -11.93 7.40
C ALA A 105 -3.09 -13.07 6.58
N TYR A 106 -2.81 -12.78 5.32
CA TYR A 106 -2.05 -13.64 4.42
C TYR A 106 -0.70 -13.02 4.13
N VAL A 107 0.29 -13.88 3.92
CA VAL A 107 1.57 -13.52 3.32
C VAL A 107 1.50 -13.88 1.84
N PHE A 108 1.75 -12.92 0.97
CA PHE A 108 1.64 -13.08 -0.47
C PHE A 108 3.00 -13.12 -1.17
N ASP A 109 3.13 -13.98 -2.17
CA ASP A 109 4.04 -13.76 -3.28
C ASP A 109 3.59 -12.51 -4.05
N ARG A 110 4.31 -11.42 -3.86
CA ARG A 110 3.96 -10.10 -4.40
C ARG A 110 4.03 -10.03 -5.93
N GLU A 111 4.91 -10.79 -6.54
CA GLU A 111 5.04 -10.83 -7.99
C GLU A 111 3.89 -11.62 -8.59
N ARG A 112 3.59 -12.78 -8.01
CA ARG A 112 2.45 -13.61 -8.42
C ARG A 112 1.12 -12.87 -8.23
N LEU A 113 0.92 -12.20 -7.09
CA LEU A 113 -0.26 -11.37 -6.83
C LEU A 113 -0.41 -10.25 -7.88
N SER A 114 0.68 -9.56 -8.22
CA SER A 114 0.66 -8.52 -9.24
C SER A 114 0.28 -9.07 -10.63
N ARG A 115 0.81 -10.24 -11.00
CA ARG A 115 0.45 -10.90 -12.27
C ARG A 115 -1.02 -11.33 -12.30
N MET A 116 -1.55 -11.82 -11.18
CA MET A 116 -2.97 -12.17 -11.08
C MET A 116 -3.87 -10.93 -11.26
N PHE A 117 -3.53 -9.83 -10.61
CA PHE A 117 -4.29 -8.58 -10.72
C PHE A 117 -4.21 -7.97 -12.12
N TYR A 118 -3.04 -8.05 -12.76
CA TYR A 118 -2.88 -7.64 -14.15
C TYR A 118 -3.80 -8.42 -15.09
N ARG A 119 -3.81 -9.75 -15.00
CA ARG A 119 -4.68 -10.60 -15.85
C ARG A 119 -6.14 -10.19 -15.67
N GLN A 120 -6.61 -10.04 -14.45
CA GLN A 120 -7.98 -9.65 -14.17
C GLN A 120 -8.34 -8.26 -14.71
N ALA A 121 -7.41 -7.30 -14.72
CA ALA A 121 -7.65 -5.99 -15.33
C ALA A 121 -7.74 -6.10 -16.86
N VAL A 122 -6.82 -6.83 -17.50
CA VAL A 122 -6.81 -7.04 -18.95
C VAL A 122 -8.04 -7.85 -19.41
N ASP A 123 -8.41 -8.91 -18.68
CA ASP A 123 -9.60 -9.72 -18.96
C ASP A 123 -10.91 -8.89 -18.91
N LYS A 124 -10.90 -7.77 -18.20
CA LYS A 124 -12.01 -6.80 -18.16
C LYS A 124 -11.92 -5.73 -19.25
N GLY A 125 -10.87 -5.73 -20.05
CA GLY A 125 -10.70 -4.81 -21.18
C GLY A 125 -9.79 -3.62 -20.90
N ALA A 126 -9.05 -3.60 -19.78
CA ALA A 126 -8.04 -2.57 -19.55
C ALA A 126 -6.84 -2.79 -20.48
N GLU A 127 -6.35 -1.74 -21.12
CA GLU A 127 -5.09 -1.75 -21.84
C GLU A 127 -3.95 -1.47 -20.86
N VAL A 128 -2.88 -2.28 -20.90
CA VAL A 128 -1.69 -2.06 -20.05
C VAL A 128 -0.42 -2.06 -20.89
N VAL A 129 0.23 -0.91 -20.94
CA VAL A 129 1.45 -0.64 -21.72
C VAL A 129 2.64 -0.67 -20.79
N LEU A 130 3.42 -1.75 -20.85
CA LEU A 130 4.65 -1.94 -20.07
C LEU A 130 5.87 -1.42 -20.80
N GLY A 131 6.96 -1.12 -20.06
CA GLY A 131 8.18 -0.54 -20.59
C GLY A 131 8.02 0.94 -21.00
N ALA A 132 6.86 1.54 -20.79
CA ALA A 132 6.53 2.91 -21.15
C ALA A 132 6.62 3.81 -19.90
N ARG A 133 7.83 4.29 -19.61
CA ARG A 133 8.03 5.27 -18.54
C ARG A 133 7.62 6.65 -19.01
N MET A 134 6.54 7.18 -18.47
CA MET A 134 6.09 8.54 -18.76
C MET A 134 6.78 9.55 -17.83
N GLY A 135 7.49 10.50 -18.42
CA GLY A 135 8.09 11.64 -17.74
C GLY A 135 7.07 12.77 -17.49
N ARG A 136 7.49 13.80 -16.72
CA ARG A 136 6.61 14.95 -16.40
C ARG A 136 6.07 15.65 -17.63
N GLU A 137 6.91 15.87 -18.63
CA GLU A 137 6.53 16.58 -19.87
C GLU A 137 5.56 15.75 -20.72
N GLU A 138 5.75 14.43 -20.77
CA GLU A 138 4.87 13.53 -21.50
C GLU A 138 3.48 13.46 -20.84
N ILE A 139 3.45 13.38 -19.50
CA ILE A 139 2.19 13.36 -18.74
C ILE A 139 1.42 14.70 -18.92
N ARG A 140 2.13 15.84 -18.94
CA ARG A 140 1.49 17.15 -19.15
C ARG A 140 0.92 17.36 -20.55
N LYS A 141 1.45 16.64 -21.54
CA LYS A 141 0.99 16.69 -22.94
C LYS A 141 -0.24 15.82 -23.21
N LEU A 142 -0.69 15.04 -22.21
CA LEU A 142 -1.95 14.32 -22.33
C LEU A 142 -3.09 15.36 -22.31
N GLU A 143 -3.69 15.55 -23.46
CA GLU A 143 -4.83 16.45 -23.64
C GLU A 143 -6.13 15.67 -23.37
N ASP A 144 -6.97 16.23 -22.51
CA ASP A 144 -8.35 15.81 -22.24
C ASP A 144 -8.65 14.49 -21.50
N PRO A 145 -7.76 13.50 -21.25
CA PRO A 145 -8.15 12.34 -20.45
C PRO A 145 -8.25 12.72 -18.96
N VAL A 146 -8.98 11.88 -18.22
CA VAL A 146 -8.82 11.83 -16.77
C VAL A 146 -7.48 11.14 -16.47
N ILE A 147 -6.58 11.83 -15.78
CA ILE A 147 -5.25 11.32 -15.44
C ILE A 147 -5.25 10.83 -13.99
N VAL A 148 -4.80 9.59 -13.79
CA VAL A 148 -4.67 9.02 -12.45
C VAL A 148 -3.22 8.69 -12.14
N GLY A 149 -2.68 9.27 -11.07
CA GLY A 149 -1.39 8.92 -10.51
C GLY A 149 -1.53 7.76 -9.53
N ALA A 150 -1.08 6.56 -9.95
CA ALA A 150 -0.92 5.35 -9.12
C ALA A 150 0.55 4.91 -9.08
N ASP A 151 1.47 5.87 -9.24
CA ASP A 151 2.89 5.73 -9.53
C ASP A 151 3.78 5.72 -8.27
N GLY A 152 3.18 5.45 -7.12
CA GLY A 152 3.88 5.18 -5.87
C GLY A 152 4.30 6.42 -5.09
N ALA A 153 5.10 6.21 -4.03
CA ALA A 153 5.41 7.23 -3.02
C ALA A 153 6.11 8.48 -3.59
N VAL A 154 6.92 8.32 -4.64
CA VAL A 154 7.60 9.43 -5.35
C VAL A 154 6.89 9.68 -6.67
N SER A 155 5.66 10.15 -6.58
CA SER A 155 4.77 10.32 -7.72
C SER A 155 5.27 11.37 -8.71
N THR A 156 5.49 10.93 -9.96
CA THR A 156 5.79 11.80 -11.11
C THR A 156 4.56 12.64 -11.49
N VAL A 157 3.36 12.01 -11.43
CA VAL A 157 2.08 12.71 -11.68
C VAL A 157 1.88 13.85 -10.68
N ALA A 158 2.06 13.57 -9.38
CA ALA A 158 1.93 14.60 -8.37
C ALA A 158 2.88 15.77 -8.61
N SER A 159 4.12 15.47 -9.01
CA SER A 159 5.12 16.49 -9.31
C SER A 159 4.83 17.23 -10.63
N ALA A 160 4.28 16.56 -11.64
CA ALA A 160 3.93 17.18 -12.92
C ALA A 160 2.83 18.22 -12.78
N PHE A 161 1.84 17.98 -11.93
CA PHE A 161 0.69 18.87 -11.75
C PHE A 161 0.72 19.73 -10.48
N GLY A 162 1.85 19.78 -9.78
CA GLY A 162 2.04 20.68 -8.63
C GLY A 162 1.23 20.30 -7.39
N PHE A 163 0.90 19.02 -7.19
CA PHE A 163 0.27 18.59 -5.95
C PHE A 163 1.21 18.84 -4.73
N PRO A 164 0.65 19.21 -3.58
CA PRO A 164 1.44 19.40 -2.36
C PRO A 164 2.27 18.17 -2.03
N GLY A 165 3.52 18.35 -1.60
CA GLY A 165 4.45 17.27 -1.26
C GLY A 165 4.01 16.48 -0.02
N ILE A 166 4.42 15.20 0.06
CA ILE A 166 4.44 14.45 1.32
C ILE A 166 5.80 14.72 1.96
N ASN A 167 5.80 15.19 3.20
CA ASN A 167 6.99 15.63 3.92
C ASN A 167 7.51 14.60 4.94
N GLU A 168 6.87 13.44 5.05
CA GLU A 168 7.26 12.41 6.00
C GLU A 168 7.12 11.02 5.40
N TYR A 169 8.23 10.28 5.45
CA TYR A 169 8.35 8.93 4.93
C TYR A 169 9.08 8.02 5.92
N ALA A 170 8.76 6.74 5.90
CA ALA A 170 9.64 5.70 6.40
C ALA A 170 10.49 5.16 5.24
N LEU A 171 11.80 5.12 5.43
CA LEU A 171 12.73 4.39 4.57
C LEU A 171 12.90 3.00 5.14
N THR A 172 12.57 1.99 4.37
CA THR A 172 12.65 0.60 4.80
C THR A 172 13.79 -0.13 4.12
N TYR A 173 14.26 -1.19 4.77
CA TYR A 173 15.17 -2.17 4.18
C TYR A 173 14.80 -3.56 4.67
N LYS A 174 14.78 -4.54 3.77
CA LYS A 174 14.45 -5.93 4.10
C LYS A 174 15.31 -6.93 3.36
N LYS A 175 15.38 -8.14 3.88
CA LYS A 175 16.09 -9.27 3.27
C LYS A 175 15.42 -10.59 3.63
N GLU A 176 15.49 -11.56 2.73
CA GLU A 176 15.05 -12.93 2.95
C GLU A 176 16.17 -13.74 3.61
N TYR A 177 15.78 -14.62 4.51
CA TYR A 177 16.63 -15.62 5.15
C TYR A 177 16.04 -17.00 4.91
N ARG A 178 16.87 -17.94 4.48
CA ARG A 178 16.55 -19.36 4.30
C ARG A 178 17.27 -20.21 5.31
N GLU A 179 16.81 -21.45 5.51
CA GLU A 179 17.29 -22.31 6.56
C GLU A 179 17.17 -21.66 7.95
N ALA A 180 16.21 -20.77 8.10
CA ALA A 180 15.89 -20.07 9.33
C ALA A 180 15.12 -21.01 10.28
N LYS A 181 15.26 -20.78 11.58
CA LYS A 181 14.51 -21.52 12.60
C LYS A 181 13.25 -20.75 12.95
N VAL A 182 12.13 -21.14 12.36
CA VAL A 182 10.82 -20.53 12.61
C VAL A 182 10.09 -21.32 13.69
N ASP A 183 9.92 -20.73 14.87
CA ASP A 183 9.24 -21.39 16.00
C ASP A 183 7.71 -21.47 15.74
N ASP A 184 7.12 -20.44 15.19
CA ASP A 184 5.69 -20.38 14.84
C ASP A 184 5.50 -19.59 13.54
N LYS A 185 5.21 -20.27 12.45
CA LYS A 185 5.02 -19.64 11.14
C LYS A 185 3.73 -18.83 11.01
N GLU A 186 2.79 -18.98 11.93
CA GLU A 186 1.53 -18.24 11.92
C GLU A 186 1.64 -16.87 12.63
N VAL A 187 2.83 -16.51 13.12
CA VAL A 187 3.05 -15.31 13.92
C VAL A 187 4.12 -14.41 13.33
N VAL A 188 3.84 -13.13 13.16
CA VAL A 188 4.84 -12.13 12.77
C VAL A 188 5.53 -11.53 13.99
N GLY A 189 6.83 -11.22 13.86
CA GLY A 189 7.55 -10.42 14.85
C GLY A 189 7.47 -8.93 14.52
N VAL A 190 7.22 -8.10 15.52
CA VAL A 190 7.28 -6.63 15.45
C VAL A 190 8.20 -6.13 16.56
N TYR A 191 9.23 -5.38 16.21
CA TYR A 191 10.32 -5.02 17.12
C TYR A 191 10.48 -3.50 17.20
N PHE A 192 10.22 -2.91 18.37
CA PHE A 192 10.58 -1.56 18.67
C PHE A 192 12.02 -1.55 19.20
N ASP A 193 12.97 -1.41 18.28
CA ASP A 193 14.41 -1.45 18.51
C ASP A 193 15.05 -0.08 18.30
N ARG A 194 16.14 0.21 19.00
CA ARG A 194 16.87 1.51 18.88
C ARG A 194 17.36 1.82 17.48
N SER A 195 17.61 0.78 16.66
CA SER A 195 18.01 0.95 15.26
C SER A 195 16.81 1.35 14.37
N ALA A 196 15.57 1.02 14.74
CA ALA A 196 14.34 1.35 14.06
C ALA A 196 13.80 2.74 14.44
N LYS A 197 14.62 3.77 14.27
CA LYS A 197 14.26 5.14 14.69
C LYS A 197 12.89 5.56 14.16
N ARG A 198 11.96 5.84 15.10
CA ARG A 198 10.61 6.31 14.85
C ARG A 198 9.75 5.40 13.96
N PHE A 199 10.12 4.14 13.86
CA PHE A 199 9.38 3.08 13.20
C PHE A 199 9.63 1.75 13.94
N PHE A 200 9.69 0.60 13.23
CA PHE A 200 9.91 -0.71 13.85
C PHE A 200 10.66 -1.65 12.90
N GLY A 201 11.22 -2.72 13.47
CA GLY A 201 11.70 -3.90 12.75
C GLY A 201 10.60 -4.95 12.66
N TRP A 202 10.73 -5.89 11.74
CA TRP A 202 9.80 -7.01 11.60
C TRP A 202 10.47 -8.30 11.15
N THR A 203 9.84 -9.43 11.50
CA THR A 203 10.05 -10.73 10.88
C THR A 203 8.73 -11.28 10.37
N ILE A 204 8.72 -11.81 9.15
CA ILE A 204 7.52 -12.38 8.52
C ILE A 204 7.87 -13.77 8.02
N PRO A 205 7.34 -14.83 8.62
CA PRO A 205 7.51 -16.20 8.11
C PRO A 205 6.81 -16.38 6.75
N TYR A 206 7.55 -16.88 5.77
CA TYR A 206 7.01 -17.33 4.48
C TYR A 206 6.71 -18.82 4.51
N SER A 207 7.47 -19.58 5.32
CA SER A 207 7.32 -21.01 5.57
C SER A 207 8.00 -21.37 6.89
N ASP A 208 8.09 -22.67 7.18
CA ASP A 208 8.78 -23.21 8.37
C ASP A 208 10.31 -22.94 8.38
N SER A 209 10.88 -22.54 7.23
CA SER A 209 12.33 -22.33 7.09
C SER A 209 12.73 -21.06 6.32
N VAL A 210 11.76 -20.27 5.88
CA VAL A 210 12.00 -19.04 5.13
C VAL A 210 11.34 -17.86 5.83
N VAL A 211 12.14 -16.85 6.16
CA VAL A 211 11.71 -15.63 6.86
C VAL A 211 12.16 -14.39 6.13
N GLU A 212 11.28 -13.42 5.96
CA GLU A 212 11.65 -12.05 5.66
C GLU A 212 11.95 -11.31 6.96
N ALA A 213 13.11 -10.67 7.07
CA ALA A 213 13.38 -9.69 8.10
C ALA A 213 13.53 -8.30 7.48
N GLY A 214 13.05 -7.28 8.18
CA GLY A 214 13.14 -5.92 7.71
C GLY A 214 13.13 -4.89 8.83
N ILE A 215 13.43 -3.66 8.47
CA ILE A 215 13.41 -2.50 9.37
C ILE A 215 12.90 -1.28 8.62
N GLY A 216 12.19 -0.41 9.33
CA GLY A 216 11.87 0.93 8.88
C GLY A 216 12.51 1.98 9.79
N ILE A 217 12.91 3.10 9.18
CA ILE A 217 13.37 4.29 9.90
C ILE A 217 12.65 5.52 9.36
N SER A 218 12.23 6.40 10.26
CA SER A 218 11.54 7.65 9.92
C SER A 218 12.17 8.84 10.66
N GLY A 219 11.93 10.09 10.24
CA GLY A 219 12.46 11.33 10.85
C GLY A 219 13.35 12.15 9.91
N ASN A 220 13.94 13.25 10.36
CA ASN A 220 14.79 14.14 9.57
C ASN A 220 16.27 13.73 9.63
N GLY A 221 17.01 13.93 8.54
CA GLY A 221 18.46 13.67 8.46
C GLY A 221 18.85 12.59 7.44
N ARG A 222 20.17 12.44 7.25
CA ARG A 222 20.74 11.39 6.39
C ARG A 222 20.42 10.02 7.00
N ARG A 223 19.79 9.16 6.23
CA ARG A 223 19.32 7.85 6.70
C ARG A 223 19.86 6.76 5.81
N ASP A 224 20.38 5.74 6.45
CA ASP A 224 20.80 4.52 5.82
C ASP A 224 20.03 3.35 6.46
N SER A 225 18.95 2.92 5.79
CA SER A 225 18.14 1.81 6.25
C SER A 225 18.91 0.48 6.22
N SER A 226 19.91 0.36 5.35
CA SER A 226 20.74 -0.85 5.29
C SER A 226 21.67 -0.97 6.51
N THR A 227 22.22 0.15 6.98
CA THR A 227 23.01 0.18 8.23
C THR A 227 22.12 -0.04 9.46
N ALA A 228 20.91 0.56 9.48
CA ALA A 228 19.94 0.28 10.54
C ALA A 228 19.56 -1.19 10.57
N PHE A 229 19.35 -1.80 9.41
CA PHE A 229 19.05 -3.22 9.28
C PHE A 229 20.16 -4.12 9.83
N ARG A 230 21.43 -3.85 9.48
CA ARG A 230 22.57 -4.60 10.04
C ARG A 230 22.60 -4.54 11.57
N LYS A 231 22.38 -3.34 12.15
CA LYS A 231 22.30 -3.17 13.61
C LYS A 231 21.15 -3.94 14.23
N PHE A 232 19.98 -3.93 13.60
CA PHE A 232 18.81 -4.68 14.04
C PHE A 232 19.07 -6.19 14.05
N ILE A 233 19.64 -6.75 13.00
CA ILE A 233 19.97 -8.18 12.95
C ILE A 233 21.04 -8.51 14.00
N SER A 234 22.07 -7.68 14.14
CA SER A 234 23.15 -7.88 15.15
C SER A 234 22.69 -7.70 16.60
N SER A 235 21.51 -7.11 16.85
CA SER A 235 20.97 -6.97 18.20
C SER A 235 20.48 -8.30 18.79
N GLY A 236 20.28 -9.32 17.97
CA GLY A 236 19.77 -10.63 18.37
C GLY A 236 18.29 -10.62 18.76
N GLN A 237 17.56 -9.53 18.50
CA GLN A 237 16.12 -9.48 18.79
C GLN A 237 15.30 -10.32 17.80
N ALA A 238 15.68 -10.32 16.52
CA ALA A 238 15.05 -11.11 15.46
C ALA A 238 15.58 -12.56 15.49
N LYS A 239 15.18 -13.33 16.50
CA LYS A 239 15.65 -14.70 16.70
C LYS A 239 15.32 -15.64 15.56
N GLU A 240 14.25 -15.37 14.83
CA GLU A 240 13.76 -16.16 13.69
C GLU A 240 14.76 -16.21 12.53
N VAL A 241 15.70 -15.25 12.45
CA VAL A 241 16.77 -15.28 11.45
C VAL A 241 18.09 -15.85 11.98
N GLU A 242 18.15 -16.22 13.27
CA GLU A 242 19.34 -16.80 13.88
C GLU A 242 19.67 -18.16 13.25
N GLY A 243 20.90 -18.33 12.79
CA GLY A 243 21.31 -19.52 12.03
C GLY A 243 20.86 -19.55 10.57
N GLY A 244 19.96 -18.69 10.16
CA GLY A 244 19.49 -18.60 8.77
C GLY A 244 20.54 -17.97 7.84
N LYS A 245 20.51 -18.39 6.58
CA LYS A 245 21.38 -17.86 5.52
C LYS A 245 20.67 -16.76 4.75
N ALA A 246 21.27 -15.56 4.75
CA ALA A 246 20.75 -14.44 3.96
C ALA A 246 20.71 -14.80 2.47
N HIS A 247 19.54 -14.66 1.85
CA HIS A 247 19.30 -15.03 0.45
C HIS A 247 19.08 -13.79 -0.42
N GLY A 248 19.68 -13.80 -1.62
CA GLY A 248 19.53 -12.74 -2.59
C GLY A 248 20.02 -11.36 -2.10
N ARG A 249 19.62 -10.31 -2.84
CA ARG A 249 19.88 -8.93 -2.48
C ARG A 249 18.81 -8.39 -1.52
N GLY A 250 19.21 -7.43 -0.67
CA GLY A 250 18.21 -6.68 0.11
C GLY A 250 17.51 -5.61 -0.72
N PHE A 251 16.33 -5.21 -0.27
CA PHE A 251 15.50 -4.22 -0.94
C PHE A 251 15.18 -3.05 -0.03
N ALA A 252 15.34 -1.84 -0.57
CA ALA A 252 14.90 -0.60 0.08
C ALA A 252 13.63 -0.08 -0.59
N SER A 253 12.72 0.50 0.22
CA SER A 253 11.54 1.19 -0.29
C SER A 253 11.17 2.38 0.59
N LEU A 254 10.35 3.29 0.03
CA LEU A 254 9.78 4.42 0.73
C LEU A 254 8.30 4.17 1.00
N ILE A 255 7.87 4.48 2.22
CA ILE A 255 6.48 4.40 2.64
C ILE A 255 6.04 5.81 3.05
N PRO A 256 5.03 6.41 2.41
CA PRO A 256 4.49 7.68 2.85
C PRO A 256 3.79 7.52 4.20
N LEU A 257 4.10 8.38 5.15
CA LEU A 257 3.50 8.35 6.49
C LEU A 257 2.40 9.39 6.68
N ARG A 258 2.12 10.17 5.63
CA ARG A 258 1.03 11.17 5.60
C ARG A 258 0.27 11.09 4.29
N THR A 259 -1.02 11.34 4.35
CA THR A 259 -1.82 11.62 3.16
C THR A 259 -1.51 13.03 2.64
N ARG A 260 -1.58 13.21 1.31
CA ARG A 260 -1.52 14.56 0.72
C ARG A 260 -2.72 15.39 1.16
N SER A 261 -2.51 16.68 1.32
CA SER A 261 -3.61 17.63 1.62
C SER A 261 -4.60 17.76 0.46
N ILE A 262 -4.14 17.59 -0.77
CA ILE A 262 -4.94 17.58 -2.00
C ILE A 262 -4.63 16.32 -2.78
N THR A 263 -5.67 15.62 -3.24
CA THR A 263 -5.57 14.38 -4.02
C THR A 263 -6.36 14.42 -5.34
N ALA A 264 -7.03 15.53 -5.61
CA ALA A 264 -7.72 15.80 -6.87
C ALA A 264 -7.48 17.26 -7.28
N LEU A 265 -7.08 17.48 -8.53
CA LEU A 265 -6.80 18.80 -9.08
C LEU A 265 -7.16 18.83 -10.58
N GLY A 266 -8.21 19.58 -10.95
CA GLY A 266 -8.72 19.57 -12.33
C GLY A 266 -9.17 18.18 -12.76
N ASN A 267 -8.61 17.68 -13.86
CA ASN A 267 -8.84 16.33 -14.39
C ASN A 267 -7.83 15.27 -13.86
N VAL A 268 -7.04 15.61 -12.84
CA VAL A 268 -6.00 14.72 -12.29
C VAL A 268 -6.35 14.29 -10.88
N ILE A 269 -6.26 13.00 -10.59
CA ILE A 269 -6.40 12.43 -9.25
C ILE A 269 -5.21 11.54 -8.88
N LEU A 270 -4.96 11.39 -7.58
CA LEU A 270 -3.91 10.53 -7.05
C LEU A 270 -4.54 9.44 -6.19
N VAL A 271 -4.02 8.20 -6.29
CA VAL A 271 -4.49 7.04 -5.53
C VAL A 271 -3.31 6.27 -4.90
N GLY A 272 -3.57 5.55 -3.82
CA GLY A 272 -2.58 4.72 -3.14
C GLY A 272 -1.43 5.53 -2.56
N ASP A 273 -0.20 5.02 -2.70
CA ASP A 273 1.01 5.67 -2.15
C ASP A 273 1.25 7.06 -2.75
N ALA A 274 0.85 7.29 -4.01
CA ALA A 274 0.92 8.60 -4.65
C ALA A 274 0.08 9.65 -3.92
N ALA A 275 -1.04 9.25 -3.34
CA ALA A 275 -1.91 10.08 -2.49
C ALA A 275 -1.54 9.99 -0.99
N GLY A 276 -0.65 9.09 -0.59
CA GLY A 276 -0.34 8.78 0.80
C GLY A 276 -1.46 8.04 1.53
N GLN A 277 -2.27 7.24 0.82
CA GLN A 277 -3.35 6.43 1.38
C GLN A 277 -2.81 5.12 1.96
N VAL A 278 -1.99 5.25 2.99
CA VAL A 278 -1.21 4.18 3.63
C VAL A 278 -1.47 4.18 5.13
N LYS A 279 -1.55 3.00 5.74
CA LYS A 279 -1.58 2.83 7.19
C LYS A 279 -0.22 3.20 7.77
N SER A 280 -0.04 4.41 8.25
CA SER A 280 1.24 4.87 8.80
C SER A 280 1.69 4.07 10.03
N SER A 281 0.78 3.42 10.75
CA SER A 281 1.11 2.57 11.90
C SER A 281 1.84 1.28 11.54
N THR A 282 1.61 0.74 10.31
CA THR A 282 2.19 -0.54 9.86
C THR A 282 2.91 -0.45 8.53
N GLY A 283 2.75 0.64 7.79
CA GLY A 283 3.30 0.83 6.45
C GLY A 283 2.50 0.14 5.34
N GLY A 284 1.33 -0.44 5.65
CA GLY A 284 0.49 -1.16 4.67
C GLY A 284 -0.31 -0.24 3.76
N GLY A 285 0.01 -0.20 2.46
CA GLY A 285 -0.67 0.65 1.45
C GLY A 285 -1.70 -0.07 0.57
N ILE A 286 -1.66 -1.40 0.48
CA ILE A 286 -2.52 -2.17 -0.45
C ILE A 286 -4.01 -1.95 -0.17
N VAL A 287 -4.43 -2.15 1.07
CA VAL A 287 -5.85 -2.14 1.46
C VAL A 287 -6.47 -0.77 1.21
N PHE A 288 -5.96 0.28 1.85
CA PHE A 288 -6.52 1.62 1.66
C PHE A 288 -6.30 2.16 0.25
N GLY A 289 -5.18 1.83 -0.39
CA GLY A 289 -4.96 2.17 -1.79
C GLY A 289 -6.02 1.56 -2.70
N ALA A 290 -6.32 0.26 -2.56
CA ALA A 290 -7.34 -0.43 -3.35
C ALA A 290 -8.77 0.06 -3.05
N LEU A 291 -9.10 0.28 -1.77
CA LEU A 291 -10.39 0.84 -1.38
C LEU A 291 -10.59 2.27 -1.93
N CYS A 292 -9.54 3.10 -1.89
CA CYS A 292 -9.59 4.44 -2.49
C CYS A 292 -9.62 4.39 -4.02
N ALA A 293 -9.01 3.37 -4.67
CA ALA A 293 -9.13 3.14 -6.10
C ALA A 293 -10.59 2.86 -6.52
N LYS A 294 -11.34 2.08 -5.74
CA LYS A 294 -12.78 1.87 -5.96
C LYS A 294 -13.57 3.18 -5.84
N VAL A 295 -13.25 4.01 -4.85
CA VAL A 295 -13.86 5.35 -4.72
C VAL A 295 -13.49 6.24 -5.91
N ALA A 296 -12.26 6.13 -6.41
CA ALA A 296 -11.83 6.85 -7.61
C ALA A 296 -12.63 6.40 -8.85
N ALA A 297 -12.86 5.10 -9.01
CA ALA A 297 -13.70 4.58 -10.09
C ALA A 297 -15.13 5.13 -10.02
N ASP A 298 -15.74 5.18 -8.82
CA ASP A 298 -17.07 5.80 -8.62
C ASP A 298 -17.09 7.28 -9.00
N ALA A 299 -16.04 8.03 -8.64
CA ALA A 299 -15.94 9.46 -8.94
C ALA A 299 -15.72 9.73 -10.44
N ILE A 300 -14.85 8.93 -11.08
CA ILE A 300 -14.57 9.00 -12.52
C ILE A 300 -15.81 8.65 -13.32
N GLU A 301 -16.52 7.59 -12.97
CA GLU A 301 -17.78 7.22 -13.63
C GLU A 301 -18.81 8.35 -13.58
N ARG A 302 -18.99 8.96 -12.41
CA ARG A 302 -19.90 10.12 -12.25
C ARG A 302 -19.44 11.34 -13.04
N HIS A 303 -18.13 11.55 -13.12
CA HIS A 303 -17.57 12.61 -13.95
C HIS A 303 -17.89 12.38 -15.43
N MET A 304 -17.64 11.18 -15.93
CA MET A 304 -17.80 10.85 -17.33
C MET A 304 -19.27 10.78 -17.77
N ARG A 305 -20.16 10.29 -16.90
CA ARG A 305 -21.58 10.17 -17.24
C ARG A 305 -22.38 11.44 -17.01
N ASN A 306 -22.04 12.20 -15.97
CA ASN A 306 -22.87 13.31 -15.47
C ASN A 306 -22.15 14.66 -15.42
N GLY A 307 -20.88 14.73 -15.83
CA GLY A 307 -20.08 15.96 -15.75
C GLY A 307 -19.73 16.42 -14.32
N ASN A 308 -19.85 15.53 -13.32
CA ASN A 308 -19.52 15.87 -11.94
C ASN A 308 -18.03 16.21 -11.79
N SER A 309 -17.71 17.14 -10.91
CA SER A 309 -16.31 17.50 -10.63
C SER A 309 -15.54 16.32 -10.03
N LEU A 310 -14.34 16.04 -10.54
CA LEU A 310 -13.43 15.03 -9.96
C LEU A 310 -12.93 15.41 -8.56
N ALA A 311 -13.04 16.66 -8.12
CA ALA A 311 -12.80 17.07 -6.74
C ALA A 311 -13.68 16.29 -5.73
N ALA A 312 -14.83 15.77 -6.17
CA ALA A 312 -15.69 14.92 -5.36
C ALA A 312 -14.98 13.65 -4.87
N TYR A 313 -14.00 13.11 -5.62
CA TYR A 313 -13.19 11.97 -5.21
C TYR A 313 -12.54 12.21 -3.83
N GLU A 314 -11.92 13.39 -3.65
CA GLU A 314 -11.25 13.71 -2.38
C GLU A 314 -12.23 13.70 -1.21
N ALA A 315 -13.38 14.34 -1.34
CA ALA A 315 -14.41 14.36 -0.32
C ALA A 315 -14.94 12.94 -0.01
N MET A 316 -15.15 12.12 -1.05
CA MET A 316 -15.67 10.74 -0.95
C MET A 316 -14.72 9.83 -0.16
N TRP A 317 -13.42 9.79 -0.54
CA TRP A 317 -12.49 8.89 0.15
C TRP A 317 -12.17 9.37 1.56
N ARG A 318 -12.07 10.70 1.80
CA ARG A 318 -11.86 11.25 3.15
C ARG A 318 -13.03 10.94 4.07
N LYS A 319 -14.25 11.03 3.58
CA LYS A 319 -15.47 10.67 4.34
C LYS A 319 -15.45 9.18 4.73
N ARG A 320 -15.05 8.27 3.81
CA ARG A 320 -15.05 6.82 4.04
C ARG A 320 -13.88 6.35 4.91
N TYR A 321 -12.67 6.82 4.62
CA TYR A 321 -11.43 6.22 5.15
C TYR A 321 -10.52 7.22 5.88
N GLY A 322 -10.80 8.52 5.78
CA GLY A 322 -9.94 9.54 6.38
C GLY A 322 -9.78 9.40 7.88
N ARG A 323 -10.85 8.98 8.60
CA ARG A 323 -10.80 8.73 10.04
C ARG A 323 -9.87 7.58 10.40
N GLU A 324 -9.94 6.46 9.68
CA GLU A 324 -9.06 5.30 9.92
C GLU A 324 -7.61 5.66 9.69
N LEU A 325 -7.30 6.31 8.57
CA LEU A 325 -5.94 6.79 8.28
C LEU A 325 -5.43 7.79 9.32
N ALA A 326 -6.29 8.65 9.85
CA ALA A 326 -5.94 9.57 10.94
C ALA A 326 -5.62 8.82 12.25
N ILE A 327 -6.36 7.76 12.59
CA ILE A 327 -6.08 6.92 13.77
C ILE A 327 -4.75 6.17 13.56
N HIS A 328 -4.51 5.58 12.38
CA HIS A 328 -3.22 4.97 12.06
C HIS A 328 -2.07 5.97 12.23
N ARG A 329 -2.29 7.22 11.83
CA ARG A 329 -1.34 8.29 12.02
C ARG A 329 -1.09 8.62 13.50
N ALA A 330 -2.15 8.66 14.31
CA ALA A 330 -2.03 8.88 15.75
C ALA A 330 -1.24 7.75 16.43
N VAL A 331 -1.52 6.49 16.08
CA VAL A 331 -0.77 5.33 16.57
C VAL A 331 0.71 5.42 16.20
N HIS A 332 1.04 5.76 14.92
CA HIS A 332 2.41 5.99 14.49
C HIS A 332 3.09 7.08 15.31
N ASN A 333 2.45 8.22 15.49
CA ASN A 333 3.00 9.33 16.27
C ASN A 333 3.29 8.91 17.70
N THR A 334 2.39 8.14 18.33
CA THR A 334 2.56 7.67 19.71
C THR A 334 3.79 6.80 19.85
N TYR A 335 3.92 5.71 19.10
CA TYR A 335 5.09 4.85 19.26
C TYR A 335 6.39 5.51 18.77
N SER A 336 6.31 6.38 17.78
CA SER A 336 7.43 7.18 17.28
C SER A 336 8.02 8.12 18.33
N LEU A 337 7.18 8.63 19.24
CA LEU A 337 7.60 9.48 20.38
C LEU A 337 8.11 8.65 21.53
N LEU A 338 7.48 7.52 21.82
CA LEU A 338 7.87 6.64 22.93
C LEU A 338 9.23 6.00 22.76
N GLY A 339 9.62 5.68 21.52
CA GLY A 339 10.83 4.92 21.25
C GLY A 339 10.85 3.55 21.94
N GLU A 340 12.02 2.87 21.98
CA GLU A 340 12.13 1.53 22.57
C GLU A 340 11.76 1.52 24.06
N GLY A 341 12.34 2.41 24.87
CA GLY A 341 12.12 2.41 26.33
C GLY A 341 10.68 2.75 26.73
N GLY A 342 10.06 3.73 26.05
CA GLY A 342 8.65 4.04 26.28
C GLY A 342 7.72 2.93 25.85
N MET A 343 8.04 2.26 24.71
CA MET A 343 7.31 1.08 24.27
C MET A 343 7.47 -0.11 25.21
N GLU A 344 8.67 -0.33 25.78
CA GLU A 344 8.86 -1.37 26.81
C GLU A 344 7.95 -1.13 28.02
N GLY A 345 7.87 0.12 28.50
CA GLY A 345 6.95 0.52 29.56
C GLY A 345 5.47 0.31 29.19
N PHE A 346 5.10 0.68 27.96
CA PHE A 346 3.75 0.48 27.43
C PHE A 346 3.36 -1.01 27.36
N LEU A 347 4.27 -1.87 26.84
CA LEU A 347 4.02 -3.31 26.77
C LEU A 347 3.89 -3.94 28.17
N ARG A 348 4.71 -3.50 29.15
CA ARG A 348 4.60 -3.95 30.54
C ARG A 348 3.23 -3.64 31.13
N MET A 349 2.77 -2.41 30.99
CA MET A 349 1.48 -1.97 31.49
C MET A 349 0.33 -2.66 30.74
N GLY A 350 0.42 -2.75 29.41
CA GLY A 350 -0.58 -3.40 28.57
C GLY A 350 -0.74 -4.90 28.89
N SER A 351 0.37 -5.60 29.13
CA SER A 351 0.32 -7.01 29.57
C SER A 351 -0.39 -7.16 30.92
N ALA A 352 -0.11 -6.29 31.89
CA ALA A 352 -0.76 -6.31 33.19
C ALA A 352 -2.27 -6.02 33.10
N LEU A 353 -2.71 -5.23 32.12
CA LEU A 353 -4.11 -4.89 31.86
C LEU A 353 -4.82 -5.84 30.87
N GLY A 354 -4.18 -6.94 30.45
CA GLY A 354 -4.78 -7.92 29.56
C GLY A 354 -4.91 -7.45 28.09
N LEU A 355 -4.11 -6.49 27.66
CA LEU A 355 -4.15 -5.93 26.30
C LEU A 355 -3.95 -7.01 25.23
N GLY A 356 -3.08 -8.01 25.44
CA GLY A 356 -2.89 -9.12 24.52
C GLY A 356 -4.19 -9.87 24.24
N GLY A 357 -4.90 -10.29 25.28
CA GLY A 357 -6.19 -10.98 25.14
C GLY A 357 -7.28 -10.10 24.52
N PHE A 358 -7.28 -8.80 24.79
CA PHE A 358 -8.19 -7.87 24.13
C PHE A 358 -7.90 -7.77 22.62
N LEU A 359 -6.63 -7.58 22.22
CA LEU A 359 -6.23 -7.51 20.82
C LEU A 359 -6.44 -8.82 20.08
N SER A 360 -6.22 -9.98 20.73
CA SER A 360 -6.46 -11.30 20.12
C SER A 360 -7.93 -11.48 19.72
N ARG A 361 -8.86 -10.99 20.56
CA ARG A 361 -10.32 -11.09 20.31
C ARG A 361 -10.86 -10.01 19.39
N HIS A 362 -10.34 -8.79 19.47
CA HIS A 362 -10.93 -7.59 18.85
C HIS A 362 -9.99 -6.85 17.90
N GLY A 363 -8.75 -7.32 17.76
CA GLY A 363 -7.74 -6.69 16.88
C GLY A 363 -8.20 -6.67 15.43
N ASP A 364 -8.17 -5.47 14.84
CA ASP A 364 -8.39 -5.26 13.41
C ASP A 364 -7.24 -4.38 12.89
N MET A 365 -6.54 -4.91 11.88
CA MET A 365 -5.36 -4.26 11.32
C MET A 365 -5.70 -3.05 10.44
N ASP A 366 -6.95 -2.97 9.96
CA ASP A 366 -7.38 -1.94 9.02
C ASP A 366 -8.33 -0.93 9.66
N HIS A 367 -9.13 -1.38 10.65
CA HIS A 367 -10.16 -0.56 11.27
C HIS A 367 -9.95 -0.37 12.79
N PRO A 368 -8.88 0.31 13.22
CA PRO A 368 -8.63 0.55 14.64
C PRO A 368 -9.74 1.35 15.33
N SER A 369 -10.57 2.08 14.59
CA SER A 369 -11.74 2.76 15.17
C SER A 369 -12.75 1.79 15.79
N LEU A 370 -12.87 0.57 15.25
CA LEU A 370 -13.75 -0.46 15.79
C LEU A 370 -13.23 -0.98 17.15
N MET A 371 -11.92 -1.12 17.30
CA MET A 371 -11.30 -1.49 18.58
C MET A 371 -11.51 -0.41 19.63
N LEU A 372 -11.30 0.86 19.26
CA LEU A 372 -11.55 1.99 20.19
C LEU A 372 -13.00 2.06 20.65
N LYS A 373 -13.96 1.91 19.73
CA LYS A 373 -15.38 1.86 20.12
C LYS A 373 -15.64 0.78 21.17
N ARG A 374 -15.12 -0.44 21.00
CA ARG A 374 -15.30 -1.55 21.96
C ARG A 374 -14.58 -1.32 23.28
N LEU A 375 -13.49 -0.55 23.29
CA LEU A 375 -12.77 -0.21 24.53
C LEU A 375 -13.55 0.77 25.40
N PHE A 376 -14.29 1.71 24.77
CA PHE A 376 -15.05 2.77 25.45
C PHE A 376 -16.55 2.47 25.61
N SER A 377 -17.03 1.34 25.09
CA SER A 377 -18.43 0.90 25.24
C SER A 377 -18.64 -0.08 26.39
N ARG A 378 -17.67 -0.17 27.33
CA ARG A 378 -17.76 -0.95 28.56
C ARG A 378 -18.07 -0.08 29.76
#